data_e6897548d88b1b5daa798c3f9fdd679b
#
_entry.id   e6897548d88b1b5daa798c3f9fdd679b
#
_cell.length_a   1.000
_cell.length_b   1.000
_cell.length_c   1.000
_cell.angle_alpha   90.00
_cell.angle_beta   90.00
_cell.angle_gamma   90.00
#
_symmetry.space_group_name_H-M   'P 1'
#
loop_
_entity.id
_entity.type
_entity.pdbx_description
1 polymer ?
#
loop_
_entity_poly.entity_id
_entity_poly.type
_entity_poly.pdbx_seq_one_letter_code
_entity_poly.pdbx_strand_id
1 'polypeptide(L)'
;MRISLFIAVAFFLLFPARAQDAKPKASYETATNILYREGDRLTDYMKERCRLDVYHPKHIQNFPTVVWFHGGGLKAGNRKVPEELRGKGIAVVAVNYRLHPKVKSPA
;
A
#
# COMPACT_ATOMS: atom_id res chain seq x y z
N MET A 1 -79.34 10.98 4.59
CA MET A 1 -78.02 11.61 4.52
C MET A 1 -76.98 10.48 4.83
N ARG A 2 -76.36 9.94 3.78
CA ARG A 2 -75.39 8.81 3.91
C ARG A 2 -74.00 9.40 3.88
N ILE A 3 -73.29 9.30 5.00
CA ILE A 3 -71.87 9.70 5.15
C ILE A 3 -71.04 8.48 4.74
N SER A 4 -70.42 8.54 3.55
CA SER A 4 -69.48 7.51 3.13
C SER A 4 -68.08 7.89 3.69
N LEU A 5 -67.62 7.07 4.61
CA LEU A 5 -66.31 7.19 5.21
C LEU A 5 -65.31 6.49 4.25
N PHE A 6 -64.50 7.25 3.53
CA PHE A 6 -63.39 6.74 2.78
C PHE A 6 -62.19 6.52 3.70
N ILE A 7 -61.91 5.24 3.99
CA ILE A 7 -60.66 4.85 4.69
C ILE A 7 -59.56 4.77 3.65
N ALA A 8 -58.68 5.78 3.64
CA ALA A 8 -57.45 5.74 2.87
C ALA A 8 -56.43 4.86 3.58
N VAL A 9 -56.24 3.64 3.06
CA VAL A 9 -55.15 2.74 3.54
C VAL A 9 -53.87 3.21 2.89
N ALA A 10 -53.04 3.90 3.66
CA ALA A 10 -51.69 4.27 3.25
C ALA A 10 -50.80 3.01 3.33
N PHE A 11 -50.48 2.42 2.19
CA PHE A 11 -49.53 1.31 2.09
C PHE A 11 -48.11 1.87 2.18
N PHE A 12 -47.54 1.86 3.38
CA PHE A 12 -46.15 2.21 3.61
C PHE A 12 -45.29 1.05 3.09
N LEU A 13 -44.74 1.18 1.91
CA LEU A 13 -43.72 0.28 1.38
C LEU A 13 -42.43 0.49 2.19
N LEU A 14 -42.20 -0.32 3.19
CA LEU A 14 -40.92 -0.48 3.87
C LEU A 14 -39.93 -1.08 2.83
N PHE A 15 -39.21 -0.21 2.12
CA PHE A 15 -38.01 -0.64 1.41
C PHE A 15 -36.98 -1.02 2.47
N PRO A 16 -36.50 -2.29 2.52
CA PRO A 16 -35.36 -2.60 3.36
C PRO A 16 -34.19 -1.74 2.87
N ALA A 17 -33.70 -0.87 3.74
CA ALA A 17 -32.44 -0.16 3.52
C ALA A 17 -31.37 -1.24 3.30
N ARG A 18 -30.98 -1.42 2.02
CA ARG A 18 -29.91 -2.31 1.66
C ARG A 18 -28.67 -1.74 2.32
N ALA A 19 -28.21 -2.37 3.38
CA ALA A 19 -26.91 -2.06 3.96
C ALA A 19 -25.91 -2.12 2.78
N GLN A 20 -25.34 -0.98 2.44
CA GLN A 20 -24.24 -0.95 1.49
C GLN A 20 -23.14 -1.80 2.14
N ASP A 21 -22.88 -2.96 1.54
CA ASP A 21 -21.77 -3.80 1.94
C ASP A 21 -20.52 -2.93 1.90
N ALA A 22 -20.09 -2.47 3.07
CA ALA A 22 -18.86 -1.71 3.21
C ALA A 22 -17.75 -2.61 2.67
N LYS A 23 -17.22 -2.24 1.49
CA LYS A 23 -16.12 -2.95 0.84
C LYS A 23 -15.05 -3.18 1.91
N PRO A 24 -14.64 -4.41 2.19
CA PRO A 24 -13.71 -4.66 3.28
C PRO A 24 -12.48 -3.79 3.09
N LYS A 25 -12.14 -3.03 4.13
CA LYS A 25 -10.98 -2.14 4.10
C LYS A 25 -9.75 -3.01 3.84
N ALA A 26 -9.07 -2.76 2.72
CA ALA A 26 -7.91 -3.53 2.33
C ALA A 26 -6.88 -3.49 3.47
N SER A 27 -6.45 -4.66 3.94
CA SER A 27 -5.36 -4.80 4.90
C SER A 27 -4.03 -4.88 4.16
N TYR A 28 -2.96 -4.45 4.82
CA TYR A 28 -1.62 -4.40 4.24
C TYR A 28 -0.62 -5.06 5.18
N GLU A 29 0.47 -5.53 4.61
CA GLU A 29 1.62 -6.02 5.37
C GLU A 29 2.92 -5.48 4.77
N THR A 30 3.98 -5.54 5.56
CA THR A 30 5.32 -5.11 5.12
C THR A 30 6.32 -6.21 5.42
N ALA A 31 6.94 -6.74 4.37
CA ALA A 31 8.15 -7.54 4.49
C ALA A 31 9.34 -6.58 4.52
N THR A 32 10.18 -6.67 5.54
CA THR A 32 11.25 -5.69 5.79
C THR A 32 12.63 -6.31 5.67
N ASN A 33 13.61 -5.45 5.36
CA ASN A 33 15.03 -5.77 5.43
C ASN A 33 15.48 -6.89 4.49
N ILE A 34 14.86 -7.01 3.34
CA ILE A 34 15.17 -8.02 2.32
C ILE A 34 16.45 -7.62 1.60
N LEU A 35 17.46 -8.49 1.62
CA LEU A 35 18.68 -8.32 0.83
C LEU A 35 18.40 -8.64 -0.63
N TYR A 36 18.59 -7.67 -1.53
CA TYR A 36 18.30 -7.85 -2.96
C TYR A 36 19.52 -8.16 -3.83
N ARG A 37 20.71 -8.28 -3.22
CA ARG A 37 21.93 -8.74 -3.89
C ARG A 37 22.39 -10.06 -3.32
N GLU A 38 22.79 -10.93 -4.20
CA GLU A 38 23.34 -12.24 -3.88
C GLU A 38 24.77 -12.38 -4.44
N GLY A 39 25.51 -13.36 -3.96
CA GLY A 39 26.83 -13.74 -4.44
C GLY A 39 27.94 -13.62 -3.39
N ASP A 40 29.07 -14.22 -3.72
CA ASP A 40 30.21 -14.40 -2.79
C ASP A 40 31.04 -13.14 -2.54
N ARG A 41 30.78 -12.07 -3.33
CA ARG A 41 31.53 -10.80 -3.28
C ARG A 41 30.79 -9.68 -2.57
N LEU A 42 29.86 -9.98 -1.70
CA LEU A 42 29.13 -8.96 -0.94
C LEU A 42 30.02 -8.38 0.16
N THR A 43 30.36 -7.10 0.04
CA THR A 43 30.99 -6.35 1.13
C THR A 43 29.97 -6.09 2.25
N ASP A 44 30.45 -5.78 3.46
CA ASP A 44 29.56 -5.44 4.58
C ASP A 44 28.70 -4.21 4.27
N TYR A 45 29.26 -3.23 3.56
CA TYR A 45 28.50 -2.07 3.09
C TYR A 45 27.40 -2.43 2.08
N MET A 46 27.63 -3.40 1.21
CA MET A 46 26.59 -3.92 0.33
C MET A 46 25.49 -4.65 1.11
N LYS A 47 25.86 -5.45 2.09
CA LYS A 47 24.89 -6.12 2.98
C LYS A 47 24.06 -5.15 3.78
N GLU A 48 24.64 -4.02 4.18
CA GLU A 48 23.94 -2.93 4.86
C GLU A 48 22.99 -2.19 3.93
N ARG A 49 23.47 -1.79 2.74
CA ARG A 49 22.73 -0.86 1.87
C ARG A 49 21.88 -1.52 0.80
N CYS A 50 22.22 -2.71 0.34
CA CYS A 50 21.44 -3.39 -0.72
C CYS A 50 20.21 -4.11 -0.14
N ARG A 51 19.37 -3.39 0.55
CA ARG A 51 18.15 -3.89 1.19
C ARG A 51 16.93 -3.10 0.77
N LEU A 52 15.81 -3.78 0.78
CA LEU A 52 14.51 -3.19 0.46
C LEU A 52 13.44 -3.65 1.45
N ASP A 53 12.35 -2.90 1.51
CA ASP A 53 11.13 -3.25 2.18
C ASP A 53 10.00 -3.33 1.16
N VAL A 54 9.09 -4.29 1.31
CA VAL A 54 7.92 -4.47 0.43
C VAL A 54 6.65 -4.27 1.24
N TYR A 55 5.96 -3.19 0.98
CA TYR A 55 4.62 -2.93 1.49
C TYR A 55 3.59 -3.34 0.44
N HIS A 56 2.65 -4.20 0.77
CA HIS A 56 1.67 -4.67 -0.21
C HIS A 56 0.30 -4.99 0.41
N PRO A 57 -0.79 -4.94 -0.40
CA PRO A 57 -2.10 -5.35 0.07
C PRO A 57 -2.14 -6.86 0.32
N LYS A 58 -2.86 -7.26 1.38
CA LYS A 58 -3.16 -8.66 1.68
C LYS A 58 -4.42 -9.11 0.94
N HIS A 59 -4.48 -10.39 0.58
CA HIS A 59 -5.67 -11.01 -0.02
C HIS A 59 -6.17 -10.36 -1.32
N ILE A 60 -5.31 -9.57 -1.98
CA ILE A 60 -5.55 -8.97 -3.30
C ILE A 60 -4.45 -9.46 -4.23
N GLN A 61 -4.83 -9.78 -5.47
CA GLN A 61 -3.90 -10.17 -6.52
C GLN A 61 -3.87 -9.12 -7.63
N ASN A 62 -2.85 -9.18 -8.48
CA ASN A 62 -2.71 -8.29 -9.65
C ASN A 62 -2.73 -6.80 -9.33
N PHE A 63 -2.15 -6.41 -8.19
CA PHE A 63 -2.00 -5.01 -7.82
C PHE A 63 -0.80 -4.37 -8.52
N PRO A 64 -0.89 -3.08 -8.89
CA PRO A 64 0.23 -2.32 -9.39
C PRO A 64 1.35 -2.20 -8.35
N THR A 65 2.59 -2.18 -8.79
CA THR A 65 3.75 -2.05 -7.91
C THR A 65 4.58 -0.82 -8.27
N VAL A 66 4.89 -0.01 -7.26
CA VAL A 66 5.79 1.14 -7.35
C VAL A 66 7.12 0.78 -6.71
N VAL A 67 8.22 1.00 -7.40
CA VAL A 67 9.57 0.94 -6.83
C VAL A 67 9.98 2.35 -6.46
N TRP A 68 10.23 2.56 -5.17
CA TRP A 68 10.53 3.87 -4.59
C TRP A 68 11.99 3.97 -4.15
N PHE A 69 12.71 4.90 -4.75
CA PHE A 69 14.07 5.26 -4.35
C PHE A 69 14.03 6.55 -3.54
N HIS A 70 14.55 6.50 -2.31
CA HIS A 70 14.54 7.67 -1.43
C HIS A 70 15.43 8.80 -1.94
N GLY A 71 15.13 10.03 -1.56
CA GLY A 71 15.93 11.21 -1.84
C GLY A 71 17.20 11.27 -0.98
N GLY A 72 17.94 12.36 -1.12
CA GLY A 72 19.18 12.64 -0.38
C GLY A 72 20.40 12.90 -1.28
N GLY A 73 20.16 13.21 -2.57
CA GLY A 73 21.20 13.54 -3.54
C GLY A 73 22.24 12.43 -3.75
N LEU A 74 21.84 11.18 -3.61
CA LEU A 74 22.70 9.98 -3.66
C LEU A 74 23.77 9.92 -2.56
N LYS A 75 23.74 10.82 -1.59
CA LYS A 75 24.74 10.93 -0.52
C LYS A 75 24.21 10.57 0.85
N ALA A 76 22.90 10.61 1.03
CA ALA A 76 22.23 10.38 2.31
C ALA A 76 20.84 9.76 2.09
N GLY A 77 20.19 9.40 3.19
CA GLY A 77 18.82 8.90 3.21
C GLY A 77 18.72 7.39 3.43
N ASN A 78 17.50 6.96 3.69
CA ASN A 78 17.15 5.56 3.92
C ASN A 78 15.81 5.25 3.27
N ARG A 79 15.59 3.98 2.98
CA ARG A 79 14.33 3.48 2.47
C ARG A 79 13.19 3.74 3.46
N LYS A 80 12.11 4.22 2.93
CA LYS A 80 10.86 4.43 3.65
C LYS A 80 9.71 4.36 2.66
N VAL A 81 8.66 3.65 3.00
CA VAL A 81 7.42 3.70 2.22
C VAL A 81 6.75 5.06 2.45
N PRO A 82 6.57 5.89 1.40
CA PRO A 82 5.89 7.17 1.56
C PRO A 82 4.45 7.00 2.07
N GLU A 83 4.04 7.84 3.00
CA GLU A 83 2.68 7.79 3.57
C GLU A 83 1.61 8.03 2.50
N GLU A 84 1.92 8.86 1.51
CA GLU A 84 1.03 9.21 0.40
C GLU A 84 0.71 8.02 -0.52
N LEU A 85 1.56 6.99 -0.50
CA LEU A 85 1.37 5.76 -1.29
C LEU A 85 0.69 4.64 -0.51
N ARG A 86 0.49 4.80 0.81
CA ARG A 86 -0.14 3.79 1.64
C ARG A 86 -1.64 3.70 1.42
N GLY A 87 -2.18 2.50 1.51
CA GLY A 87 -3.62 2.28 1.45
C GLY A 87 -4.27 2.52 0.08
N LYS A 88 -3.50 2.58 -1.00
CA LYS A 88 -3.97 2.91 -2.36
C LYS A 88 -4.27 1.69 -3.24
N GLY A 89 -4.26 0.48 -2.71
CA GLY A 89 -4.42 -0.74 -3.51
C GLY A 89 -3.20 -1.13 -4.33
N ILE A 90 -2.04 -0.57 -4.01
CA ILE A 90 -0.76 -0.81 -4.70
C ILE A 90 0.26 -1.40 -3.75
N ALA A 91 1.26 -2.08 -4.29
CA ALA A 91 2.48 -2.40 -3.56
C ALA A 91 3.52 -1.29 -3.73
N VAL A 92 4.36 -1.12 -2.70
CA VAL A 92 5.50 -0.20 -2.74
C VAL A 92 6.74 -0.95 -2.30
N VAL A 93 7.74 -0.99 -3.17
CA VAL A 93 9.07 -1.51 -2.90
C VAL A 93 9.97 -0.34 -2.56
N ALA A 94 10.26 -0.12 -1.29
CA ALA A 94 11.13 0.96 -0.82
C ALA A 94 12.58 0.44 -0.77
N VAL A 95 13.47 1.08 -1.50
CA VAL A 95 14.82 0.56 -1.78
C VAL A 95 15.89 1.45 -1.15
N ASN A 96 16.80 0.83 -0.40
CA ASN A 96 18.10 1.43 -0.10
C ASN A 96 19.08 1.13 -1.24
N TYR A 97 19.98 2.04 -1.47
CA TYR A 97 21.07 1.90 -2.43
C TYR A 97 22.39 2.38 -1.84
N ARG A 98 23.50 1.98 -2.43
CA ARG A 98 24.84 2.41 -2.00
C ARG A 98 25.03 3.89 -2.27
N LEU A 99 25.56 4.61 -1.31
CA LEU A 99 25.68 6.07 -1.35
C LEU A 99 27.07 6.52 -1.81
N HIS A 100 27.10 7.64 -2.54
CA HIS A 100 28.32 8.36 -2.84
C HIS A 100 28.81 9.11 -1.55
N PRO A 101 30.11 9.28 -1.30
CA PRO A 101 31.24 8.84 -2.12
C PRO A 101 31.79 7.45 -1.78
N LYS A 102 31.14 6.66 -0.91
CA LYS A 102 31.59 5.30 -0.59
C LYS A 102 31.67 4.39 -1.81
N VAL A 103 30.90 4.71 -2.85
CA VAL A 103 30.99 4.08 -4.16
C VAL A 103 30.98 5.16 -5.24
N LYS A 104 31.66 4.90 -6.36
CA LYS A 104 31.66 5.84 -7.51
C LYS A 104 30.33 5.81 -8.27
N SER A 105 29.68 4.63 -8.31
CA SER A 105 28.33 4.44 -8.83
C SER A 105 27.43 3.84 -7.75
N PRO A 106 26.39 4.54 -7.32
CA PRO A 106 25.50 4.08 -6.23
C PRO A 106 24.62 2.90 -6.59
N ALA A 107 24.37 2.66 -7.86
CA ALA A 107 23.46 1.62 -8.31
C ALA A 107 24.04 0.21 -8.24
#